data_cee5539572f872e3b03d406b29415e08
#
_entry.id   cee5539572f872e3b03d406b29415e08
#
_cell.length_a   1.000
_cell.length_b   1.000
_cell.length_c   1.000
_cell.angle_alpha   90.00
_cell.angle_beta   90.00
_cell.angle_gamma   90.00
#
_symmetry.space_group_name_H-M   'P 1'
#
loop_
_entity.id
_entity.type
_entity.pdbx_description
1 polymer ?
#
loop_
_entity_poly.entity_id
_entity_poly.type
_entity_poly.pdbx_seq_one_letter_code
_entity_poly.pdbx_strand_id
1 'polypeptide(L)'
;VIHKGNGVQVIYGPHVTVIKAKLEEYLETAPNEFADETPDNVQVQENAAAGNADGQNSAEVEDKNAGTAQTSAPAKEEKIRKTAIIYSPVDGIAADLSTAPDEGFAGKMMGDGAVVTPTEGTVYAPADGEVEFIFDTKHAIGFQTDSGIPMLLHMGIDTVKLEGKGFEILVTEGQKVKKGDPMMKLDLEFLTANAPSITSPILDTEPEDNQRIRLLANGEIKAGEPLFAVETLE
;
A
#
# COMPACT_ATOMS: atom_id res chain seq x y z
N VAL A 1 8.93 3.47 -24.29
CA VAL A 1 9.73 4.56 -23.71
C VAL A 1 9.64 5.75 -24.65
N ILE A 2 9.23 6.90 -24.15
CA ILE A 2 9.14 8.15 -24.90
C ILE A 2 10.17 9.11 -24.30
N HIS A 3 11.11 9.61 -25.14
CA HIS A 3 12.06 10.64 -24.73
C HIS A 3 11.46 12.02 -24.99
N LYS A 4 11.41 12.90 -23.98
CA LYS A 4 10.92 14.26 -24.08
C LYS A 4 11.86 15.22 -23.34
N GLY A 5 12.75 15.86 -24.08
CA GLY A 5 13.83 16.68 -23.50
C GLY A 5 14.81 15.82 -22.68
N ASN A 6 15.19 16.29 -21.50
CA ASN A 6 16.07 15.55 -20.56
C ASN A 6 15.29 14.55 -19.69
N GLY A 7 13.99 14.38 -19.90
CA GLY A 7 13.15 13.44 -19.16
C GLY A 7 12.89 12.17 -19.96
N VAL A 8 12.88 11.03 -19.28
CA VAL A 8 12.46 9.75 -19.83
C VAL A 8 11.09 9.44 -19.25
N GLN A 9 10.09 9.34 -20.11
CA GLN A 9 8.77 8.82 -19.73
C GLN A 9 8.69 7.36 -20.12
N VAL A 10 8.55 6.49 -19.13
CA VAL A 10 8.35 5.06 -19.34
C VAL A 10 6.88 4.79 -19.16
N ILE A 11 6.23 4.33 -20.23
CA ILE A 11 4.82 3.91 -20.19
C ILE A 11 4.84 2.39 -20.00
N TYR A 12 4.35 1.95 -18.86
CA TYR A 12 4.16 0.54 -18.55
C TYR A 12 2.71 0.16 -18.87
N GLY A 13 2.49 -1.11 -19.21
CA GLY A 13 1.15 -1.69 -19.31
C GLY A 13 0.57 -2.04 -17.92
N PRO A 14 -0.42 -2.92 -17.86
CA PRO A 14 -0.89 -3.48 -16.60
C PRO A 14 0.31 -4.04 -15.80
N HIS A 15 0.32 -3.87 -14.49
CA HIS A 15 1.43 -4.17 -13.56
C HIS A 15 2.43 -3.01 -13.29
N VAL A 16 2.01 -1.76 -13.52
CA VAL A 16 2.85 -0.57 -13.23
C VAL A 16 3.33 -0.57 -11.77
N THR A 17 2.46 -0.90 -10.84
CA THR A 17 2.75 -0.90 -9.40
C THR A 17 3.82 -1.92 -9.03
N VAL A 18 3.77 -3.12 -9.65
CA VAL A 18 4.78 -4.17 -9.46
C VAL A 18 6.14 -3.72 -9.98
N ILE A 19 6.17 -3.13 -11.18
CA ILE A 19 7.41 -2.63 -11.79
C ILE A 19 7.98 -1.49 -10.97
N LYS A 20 7.13 -0.60 -10.45
CA LYS A 20 7.53 0.49 -9.56
C LYS A 20 8.15 -0.05 -8.28
N ALA A 21 7.49 -1.00 -7.61
CA ALA A 21 7.99 -1.61 -6.38
C ALA A 21 9.32 -2.34 -6.59
N LYS A 22 9.46 -3.14 -7.67
CA LYS A 22 10.73 -3.79 -8.03
C LYS A 22 11.83 -2.79 -8.39
N LEU A 23 11.49 -1.66 -9.01
CA LEU A 23 12.44 -0.60 -9.32
C LEU A 23 12.91 0.13 -8.05
N GLU A 24 12.01 0.42 -7.13
CA GLU A 24 12.34 1.01 -5.83
C GLU A 24 13.25 0.09 -5.02
N GLU A 25 12.94 -1.21 -4.95
CA GLU A 25 13.81 -2.23 -4.33
C GLU A 25 15.21 -2.23 -4.97
N TYR A 26 15.29 -2.21 -6.31
CA TYR A 26 16.57 -2.16 -7.01
C TYR A 26 17.35 -0.89 -6.67
N LEU A 27 16.70 0.28 -6.65
CA LEU A 27 17.34 1.55 -6.33
C LEU A 27 17.84 1.64 -4.88
N GLU A 28 17.16 0.98 -3.94
CA GLU A 28 17.60 0.91 -2.54
C GLU A 28 18.78 -0.05 -2.32
N THR A 29 18.87 -1.11 -3.12
CA THR A 29 19.88 -2.16 -2.98
C THR A 29 21.04 -2.02 -3.98
N ALA A 30 20.86 -1.24 -5.06
CA ALA A 30 21.88 -1.04 -6.08
C ALA A 30 23.14 -0.37 -5.50
N PRO A 31 24.35 -0.86 -5.84
CA PRO A 31 25.57 -0.14 -5.48
C PRO A 31 25.53 1.27 -6.07
N ASN A 32 25.95 2.24 -5.29
CA ASN A 32 25.93 3.66 -5.66
C ASN A 32 27.05 3.96 -6.70
N GLU A 33 27.01 3.29 -7.87
CA GLU A 33 28.02 3.42 -8.91
C GLU A 33 27.98 4.78 -9.66
N PHE A 34 26.93 5.59 -9.44
CA PHE A 34 26.75 6.90 -10.08
C PHE A 34 26.95 8.10 -9.15
N ALA A 35 27.50 7.90 -7.95
CA ALA A 35 27.69 8.97 -6.96
C ALA A 35 28.78 9.99 -7.33
N ASP A 36 29.51 9.82 -8.43
CA ASP A 36 30.69 10.64 -8.77
C ASP A 36 30.54 11.51 -10.03
N GLU A 37 29.34 11.63 -10.60
CA GLU A 37 29.06 12.61 -11.64
C GLU A 37 28.05 13.65 -11.13
N THR A 38 28.52 14.62 -10.36
CA THR A 38 27.77 15.86 -10.15
C THR A 38 27.86 16.70 -11.44
N PRO A 39 26.75 16.91 -12.16
CA PRO A 39 26.71 17.98 -13.12
C PRO A 39 26.60 19.29 -12.36
N ASP A 40 27.64 20.06 -12.34
CA ASP A 40 27.60 21.47 -12.01
C ASP A 40 26.44 22.13 -12.78
N ASN A 41 25.59 22.84 -12.03
CA ASN A 41 24.67 23.84 -12.54
C ASN A 41 23.30 23.39 -13.05
N VAL A 42 22.40 23.04 -12.12
CA VAL A 42 20.95 23.19 -12.36
C VAL A 42 20.43 24.34 -11.48
N GLN A 43 20.30 25.52 -12.09
CA GLN A 43 19.54 26.61 -11.52
C GLN A 43 18.05 26.25 -11.56
N VAL A 44 17.46 25.97 -10.42
CA VAL A 44 16.01 25.88 -10.25
C VAL A 44 15.47 27.32 -10.24
N GLN A 45 14.81 27.73 -11.32
CA GLN A 45 14.03 28.96 -11.33
C GLN A 45 12.70 28.70 -10.61
N GLU A 46 12.60 29.13 -9.36
CA GLU A 46 11.34 29.35 -8.68
C GLU A 46 10.63 30.56 -9.31
N ASN A 47 9.52 30.33 -9.99
CA ASN A 47 8.61 31.39 -10.36
C ASN A 47 7.74 31.75 -9.16
N ALA A 48 8.22 32.71 -8.36
CA ALA A 48 7.41 33.42 -7.38
C ALA A 48 6.64 34.54 -8.08
N ALA A 49 5.33 34.40 -8.21
CA ALA A 49 4.47 35.52 -8.53
C ALA A 49 4.10 36.24 -7.23
N ALA A 50 4.67 37.41 -7.05
CA ALA A 50 4.37 38.33 -5.98
C ALA A 50 3.04 39.08 -6.24
N GLY A 51 2.28 39.29 -5.18
CA GLY A 51 1.13 40.22 -5.13
C GLY A 51 0.92 40.74 -3.70
N ASN A 52 1.46 41.92 -3.44
CA ASN A 52 1.24 42.80 -2.27
C ASN A 52 -0.24 42.99 -1.92
N ALA A 53 -0.67 43.48 -0.78
CA ALA A 53 -0.14 44.23 0.34
C ALA A 53 -1.23 44.40 1.40
N ASP A 54 -0.77 44.63 2.63
CA ASP A 54 -1.26 45.52 3.67
C ASP A 54 -2.72 45.48 4.22
N GLY A 55 -2.79 45.51 5.55
CA GLY A 55 -3.93 45.97 6.31
C GLY A 55 -4.12 45.34 7.68
N GLN A 56 -3.48 45.94 8.69
CA GLN A 56 -3.78 45.75 10.12
C GLN A 56 -5.24 46.06 10.43
N ASN A 57 -5.91 45.34 11.28
CA ASN A 57 -6.36 45.85 12.57
C ASN A 57 -7.07 44.79 13.44
N SER A 58 -6.86 44.96 14.73
CA SER A 58 -7.30 44.22 15.89
C SER A 58 -8.77 44.40 16.27
N ALA A 59 -9.21 43.45 17.08
CA ALA A 59 -10.12 43.54 18.21
C ALA A 59 -11.54 42.97 18.11
N GLU A 60 -11.76 42.10 19.07
CA GLU A 60 -12.89 41.88 19.99
C GLU A 60 -14.11 41.04 19.55
N VAL A 61 -14.12 39.91 20.24
CA VAL A 61 -15.20 39.18 20.97
C VAL A 61 -16.64 39.67 20.75
N GLU A 62 -17.51 38.76 20.33
CA GLU A 62 -18.76 38.46 21.04
C GLU A 62 -19.39 37.14 20.57
N ASP A 63 -19.72 36.34 21.56
CA ASP A 63 -20.49 35.10 21.58
C ASP A 63 -21.93 35.35 21.15
N LYS A 64 -22.49 34.56 20.22
CA LYS A 64 -23.91 34.19 20.15
C LYS A 64 -24.15 32.89 19.40
N ASN A 65 -24.42 31.88 20.18
CA ASN A 65 -25.13 30.66 19.87
C ASN A 65 -26.41 30.91 19.03
N ALA A 66 -26.47 30.27 17.84
CA ALA A 66 -27.74 29.88 17.24
C ALA A 66 -27.52 28.72 16.27
N GLY A 67 -28.05 27.56 16.64
CA GLY A 67 -28.02 26.37 15.84
C GLY A 67 -28.70 26.55 14.48
N THR A 68 -28.00 26.07 13.45
CA THR A 68 -28.64 25.72 12.18
C THR A 68 -28.21 24.31 11.85
N ALA A 69 -29.16 23.38 12.01
CA ALA A 69 -29.05 22.03 11.50
C ALA A 69 -28.88 22.14 9.99
N GLN A 70 -27.63 21.87 9.52
CA GLN A 70 -27.41 21.56 8.13
C GLN A 70 -27.96 20.15 7.89
N THR A 71 -29.15 20.11 7.28
CA THR A 71 -29.66 18.92 6.61
C THR A 71 -28.68 18.56 5.51
N SER A 72 -27.84 17.54 5.79
CA SER A 72 -27.09 16.84 4.76
C SER A 72 -28.08 16.30 3.74
N ALA A 73 -27.93 16.71 2.47
CA ALA A 73 -28.61 16.07 1.36
C ALA A 73 -28.37 14.56 1.43
N PRO A 74 -29.36 13.71 1.09
CA PRO A 74 -29.16 12.27 1.10
C PRO A 74 -28.02 11.96 0.11
N ALA A 75 -26.96 11.36 0.62
CA ALA A 75 -25.94 10.77 -0.23
C ALA A 75 -26.67 9.83 -1.20
N LYS A 76 -26.42 9.94 -2.50
CA LYS A 76 -26.92 8.96 -3.47
C LYS A 76 -26.46 7.61 -2.96
N GLU A 77 -27.39 6.69 -2.74
CA GLU A 77 -27.07 5.31 -2.43
C GLU A 77 -26.32 4.76 -3.68
N GLU A 78 -25.00 4.67 -3.57
CA GLU A 78 -24.17 4.05 -4.57
C GLU A 78 -24.51 2.55 -4.57
N LYS A 79 -25.02 2.06 -5.68
CA LYS A 79 -25.39 0.66 -5.81
C LYS A 79 -24.11 -0.18 -6.00
N ILE A 80 -23.91 -1.15 -5.13
CA ILE A 80 -22.82 -2.12 -5.24
C ILE A 80 -23.21 -3.16 -6.27
N ARG A 81 -22.40 -3.30 -7.32
CA ARG A 81 -22.57 -4.26 -8.38
C ARG A 81 -21.90 -5.62 -8.04
N LYS A 82 -20.70 -5.57 -7.46
CA LYS A 82 -19.90 -6.76 -7.11
C LYS A 82 -19.16 -6.50 -5.82
N THR A 83 -18.99 -7.53 -5.01
CA THR A 83 -18.15 -7.49 -3.79
C THR A 83 -17.23 -8.70 -3.83
N ALA A 84 -15.94 -8.47 -3.67
CA ALA A 84 -14.95 -9.50 -3.42
C ALA A 84 -14.41 -9.33 -1.98
N ILE A 85 -14.29 -10.42 -1.25
CA ILE A 85 -13.76 -10.41 0.12
C ILE A 85 -12.32 -10.88 0.09
N ILE A 86 -11.45 -10.07 0.67
CA ILE A 86 -10.06 -10.41 0.96
C ILE A 86 -9.97 -10.79 2.42
N TYR A 87 -9.36 -11.94 2.68
CA TYR A 87 -9.24 -12.50 4.01
C TYR A 87 -7.86 -12.19 4.60
N SER A 88 -7.78 -12.15 5.94
CA SER A 88 -6.48 -11.94 6.58
C SER A 88 -5.52 -13.07 6.22
N PRO A 89 -4.32 -12.74 5.73
CA PRO A 89 -3.32 -13.76 5.44
C PRO A 89 -2.59 -14.26 6.69
N VAL A 90 -2.77 -13.62 7.84
CA VAL A 90 -2.00 -13.95 9.05
C VAL A 90 -2.84 -13.64 10.30
N ASP A 91 -2.60 -14.38 11.38
CA ASP A 91 -3.11 -14.03 12.72
C ASP A 91 -2.43 -12.74 13.19
N GLY A 92 -3.20 -11.77 13.68
CA GLY A 92 -2.62 -10.50 14.11
C GLY A 92 -3.61 -9.44 14.54
N ILE A 93 -3.17 -8.19 14.41
CA ILE A 93 -3.98 -7.00 14.68
C ILE A 93 -4.20 -6.26 13.35
N ALA A 94 -5.45 -6.24 12.90
CA ALA A 94 -5.86 -5.52 11.70
C ALA A 94 -6.12 -4.04 12.01
N ALA A 95 -5.80 -3.17 11.07
CA ALA A 95 -6.12 -1.75 11.13
C ALA A 95 -6.27 -1.15 9.72
N ASP A 96 -6.75 0.09 9.66
CA ASP A 96 -6.84 0.86 8.41
C ASP A 96 -5.45 1.12 7.83
N LEU A 97 -5.33 1.10 6.50
CA LEU A 97 -4.07 1.31 5.80
C LEU A 97 -3.40 2.65 6.14
N SER A 98 -4.19 3.69 6.43
CA SER A 98 -3.67 5.01 6.84
C SER A 98 -2.87 5.00 8.15
N THR A 99 -2.94 3.91 8.91
CA THR A 99 -2.16 3.71 10.14
C THR A 99 -0.79 3.07 9.88
N ALA A 100 -0.47 2.73 8.63
CA ALA A 100 0.84 2.21 8.28
C ALA A 100 1.94 3.19 8.70
N PRO A 101 3.03 2.71 9.35
CA PRO A 101 4.14 3.59 9.75
C PRO A 101 5.09 3.90 8.57
N ASP A 102 4.52 4.17 7.41
CA ASP A 102 5.18 4.50 6.16
C ASP A 102 4.24 5.36 5.31
N GLU A 103 4.72 6.51 4.82
CA GLU A 103 3.89 7.48 4.08
C GLU A 103 3.42 6.95 2.72
N GLY A 104 4.20 6.09 2.06
CA GLY A 104 3.84 5.50 0.77
C GLY A 104 2.64 4.58 0.88
N PHE A 105 2.60 3.76 1.93
CA PHE A 105 1.46 2.89 2.22
C PHE A 105 0.29 3.68 2.82
N ALA A 106 0.51 4.49 3.84
CA ALA A 106 -0.53 5.29 4.49
C ALA A 106 -1.22 6.26 3.52
N GLY A 107 -0.45 6.81 2.57
CA GLY A 107 -0.92 7.70 1.50
C GLY A 107 -1.54 6.97 0.30
N LYS A 108 -1.66 5.64 0.33
CA LYS A 108 -2.24 4.80 -0.74
C LYS A 108 -1.51 4.93 -2.09
N MET A 109 -0.21 5.29 -2.09
CA MET A 109 0.57 5.43 -3.32
C MET A 109 0.88 4.09 -3.99
N MET A 110 0.81 2.99 -3.21
CA MET A 110 1.09 1.61 -3.63
C MET A 110 -0.19 0.78 -3.84
N GLY A 111 -1.37 1.40 -3.73
CA GLY A 111 -2.66 0.72 -3.76
C GLY A 111 -3.51 1.02 -2.53
N ASP A 112 -4.63 0.33 -2.36
CA ASP A 112 -5.52 0.48 -1.20
C ASP A 112 -5.77 -0.88 -0.54
N GLY A 113 -6.08 -0.89 0.76
CA GLY A 113 -6.28 -2.13 1.50
C GLY A 113 -6.32 -1.94 3.02
N ALA A 114 -5.57 -2.79 3.70
CA ALA A 114 -5.46 -2.78 5.16
C ALA A 114 -4.04 -3.12 5.60
N VAL A 115 -3.73 -2.89 6.87
CA VAL A 115 -2.53 -3.41 7.52
C VAL A 115 -2.90 -4.51 8.50
N VAL A 116 -2.01 -5.49 8.67
CA VAL A 116 -2.08 -6.47 9.75
C VAL A 116 -0.72 -6.52 10.44
N THR A 117 -0.69 -6.35 11.75
CA THR A 117 0.53 -6.58 12.54
C THR A 117 0.54 -8.05 12.99
N PRO A 118 1.42 -8.90 12.45
CA PRO A 118 1.41 -10.34 12.72
C PRO A 118 1.67 -10.68 14.19
N THR A 119 0.94 -11.67 14.71
CA THR A 119 1.20 -12.31 16.00
C THR A 119 1.63 -13.77 15.86
N GLU A 120 1.47 -14.35 14.66
CA GLU A 120 1.89 -15.69 14.29
C GLU A 120 2.72 -15.65 13.00
N GLY A 121 3.66 -16.57 12.85
CA GLY A 121 4.66 -16.52 11.80
C GLY A 121 4.28 -17.17 10.47
N THR A 122 3.05 -17.66 10.27
CA THR A 122 2.65 -18.26 8.99
C THR A 122 1.72 -17.35 8.23
N VAL A 123 2.09 -17.04 6.99
CA VAL A 123 1.29 -16.24 6.05
C VAL A 123 0.58 -17.18 5.08
N TYR A 124 -0.70 -16.98 4.90
CA TYR A 124 -1.58 -17.81 4.07
C TYR A 124 -2.16 -17.02 2.89
N ALA A 125 -2.61 -17.72 1.86
CA ALA A 125 -3.30 -17.11 0.74
C ALA A 125 -4.61 -16.43 1.18
N PRO A 126 -4.79 -15.13 0.87
CA PRO A 126 -5.96 -14.35 1.31
C PRO A 126 -7.21 -14.61 0.48
N ALA A 127 -7.06 -15.31 -0.63
CA ALA A 127 -8.13 -15.71 -1.56
C ALA A 127 -7.65 -16.88 -2.41
N ASP A 128 -8.54 -17.46 -3.21
CA ASP A 128 -8.15 -18.34 -4.31
C ASP A 128 -7.46 -17.51 -5.40
N GLY A 129 -6.39 -18.02 -6.00
CA GLY A 129 -5.67 -17.29 -7.05
C GLY A 129 -4.32 -17.89 -7.43
N GLU A 130 -3.44 -17.05 -7.95
CA GLU A 130 -2.12 -17.42 -8.47
C GLU A 130 -1.03 -16.48 -7.93
N VAL A 131 0.11 -17.02 -7.57
CA VAL A 131 1.31 -16.26 -7.19
C VAL A 131 1.91 -15.69 -8.47
N GLU A 132 1.89 -14.36 -8.63
CA GLU A 132 2.42 -13.71 -9.84
C GLU A 132 3.94 -13.53 -9.78
N PHE A 133 4.45 -13.05 -8.65
CA PHE A 133 5.88 -12.83 -8.46
C PHE A 133 6.24 -12.87 -6.98
N ILE A 134 7.51 -13.12 -6.72
CA ILE A 134 8.10 -13.11 -5.38
C ILE A 134 9.29 -12.16 -5.45
N PHE A 135 9.39 -11.22 -4.51
CA PHE A 135 10.55 -10.34 -4.44
C PHE A 135 11.81 -11.13 -4.07
N ASP A 136 12.96 -10.76 -4.64
CA ASP A 136 14.24 -11.46 -4.40
C ASP A 136 14.60 -11.48 -2.91
N THR A 137 14.26 -10.41 -2.19
CA THR A 137 14.43 -10.27 -0.74
C THR A 137 13.29 -10.92 0.06
N LYS A 138 12.37 -11.65 -0.58
CA LYS A 138 11.33 -12.51 0.02
C LYS A 138 10.35 -11.80 0.97
N HIS A 139 10.44 -10.49 1.12
CA HIS A 139 9.60 -9.72 2.04
C HIS A 139 8.19 -9.49 1.51
N ALA A 140 7.98 -9.66 0.21
CA ALA A 140 6.68 -9.43 -0.41
C ALA A 140 6.38 -10.46 -1.51
N ILE A 141 5.08 -10.73 -1.69
CA ILE A 141 4.52 -11.61 -2.71
C ILE A 141 3.44 -10.84 -3.47
N GLY A 142 3.58 -10.78 -4.81
CA GLY A 142 2.51 -10.38 -5.72
C GLY A 142 1.57 -11.53 -5.99
N PHE A 143 0.29 -11.29 -5.94
CA PHE A 143 -0.74 -12.32 -5.97
C PHE A 143 -1.96 -11.85 -6.78
N GLN A 144 -2.37 -12.63 -7.77
CA GLN A 144 -3.57 -12.37 -8.55
C GLN A 144 -4.71 -13.24 -8.05
N THR A 145 -5.79 -12.62 -7.55
CA THR A 145 -6.97 -13.38 -7.13
C THR A 145 -7.75 -13.93 -8.34
N ASP A 146 -8.46 -15.05 -8.18
CA ASP A 146 -9.38 -15.58 -9.21
C ASP A 146 -10.55 -14.60 -9.51
N SER A 147 -10.81 -13.63 -8.63
CA SER A 147 -11.79 -12.56 -8.84
C SER A 147 -11.26 -11.39 -9.68
N GLY A 148 -9.98 -11.40 -10.04
CA GLY A 148 -9.34 -10.39 -10.89
C GLY A 148 -8.70 -9.23 -10.12
N ILE A 149 -8.49 -9.34 -8.81
CA ILE A 149 -7.86 -8.30 -7.99
C ILE A 149 -6.37 -8.59 -7.88
N PRO A 150 -5.49 -7.68 -8.36
CA PRO A 150 -4.06 -7.78 -8.17
C PRO A 150 -3.70 -7.34 -6.75
N MET A 151 -2.95 -8.15 -6.04
CA MET A 151 -2.63 -7.92 -4.64
C MET A 151 -1.14 -7.91 -4.38
N LEU A 152 -0.74 -7.15 -3.36
CA LEU A 152 0.58 -7.21 -2.75
C LEU A 152 0.42 -7.59 -1.26
N LEU A 153 1.09 -8.67 -0.88
CA LEU A 153 1.29 -9.05 0.51
C LEU A 153 2.70 -8.61 0.91
N HIS A 154 2.82 -7.51 1.61
CA HIS A 154 4.10 -6.91 2.00
C HIS A 154 4.33 -7.10 3.50
N MET A 155 5.33 -7.89 3.88
CA MET A 155 5.55 -8.30 5.26
C MET A 155 6.55 -7.39 5.97
N GLY A 156 6.03 -6.53 6.87
CA GLY A 156 6.79 -5.51 7.60
C GLY A 156 7.10 -4.27 6.78
N ILE A 157 7.68 -3.27 7.41
CA ILE A 157 8.11 -2.01 6.78
C ILE A 157 9.63 -2.00 6.67
N ASP A 158 10.18 -1.57 5.54
CA ASP A 158 11.62 -1.50 5.25
C ASP A 158 12.34 -2.86 5.33
N THR A 159 11.60 -3.94 5.26
CA THR A 159 12.14 -5.30 5.39
C THR A 159 12.92 -5.78 4.16
N VAL A 160 12.84 -5.05 3.05
CA VAL A 160 13.73 -5.20 1.88
C VAL A 160 15.21 -5.16 2.30
N LYS A 161 15.57 -4.31 3.26
CA LYS A 161 16.93 -4.13 3.80
C LYS A 161 17.48 -5.36 4.56
N LEU A 162 16.61 -6.31 4.87
CA LEU A 162 17.02 -7.56 5.55
C LEU A 162 17.53 -8.63 4.59
N GLU A 163 17.51 -8.38 3.27
CA GLU A 163 18.07 -9.26 2.23
C GLU A 163 17.52 -10.69 2.30
N GLY A 164 16.23 -10.84 2.62
CA GLY A 164 15.54 -12.12 2.71
C GLY A 164 15.71 -12.87 4.04
N LYS A 165 16.44 -12.30 4.99
CA LYS A 165 16.55 -12.88 6.33
C LYS A 165 15.25 -12.72 7.10
N GLY A 166 14.81 -13.76 7.77
CA GLY A 166 13.54 -13.79 8.50
C GLY A 166 12.34 -14.22 7.65
N PHE A 167 12.56 -14.59 6.36
CA PHE A 167 11.51 -15.04 5.45
C PHE A 167 11.81 -16.41 4.84
N GLU A 168 10.85 -17.33 4.90
CA GLU A 168 10.89 -18.63 4.22
C GLU A 168 9.70 -18.70 3.25
N ILE A 169 9.95 -18.70 1.95
CA ILE A 169 8.91 -18.83 0.92
C ILE A 169 8.51 -20.29 0.78
N LEU A 170 7.21 -20.57 0.75
CA LEU A 170 6.61 -21.89 0.66
C LEU A 170 5.93 -22.17 -0.70
N VAL A 171 5.89 -21.16 -1.57
CA VAL A 171 5.26 -21.21 -2.90
C VAL A 171 6.26 -20.83 -3.99
N THR A 172 5.85 -20.97 -5.25
CA THR A 172 6.63 -20.54 -6.40
C THR A 172 5.80 -19.62 -7.30
N GLU A 173 6.46 -18.78 -8.09
CA GLU A 173 5.77 -17.98 -9.12
C GLU A 173 5.01 -18.87 -10.10
N GLY A 174 3.82 -18.45 -10.50
CA GLY A 174 2.88 -19.20 -11.31
C GLY A 174 2.11 -20.31 -10.56
N GLN A 175 2.35 -20.47 -9.26
CA GLN A 175 1.61 -21.48 -8.48
C GLN A 175 0.20 -21.02 -8.18
N LYS A 176 -0.78 -21.88 -8.50
CA LYS A 176 -2.15 -21.70 -8.04
C LYS A 176 -2.32 -22.16 -6.61
N VAL A 177 -2.96 -21.34 -5.80
CA VAL A 177 -3.24 -21.59 -4.39
C VAL A 177 -4.71 -21.38 -4.07
N LYS A 178 -5.15 -22.03 -3.02
CA LYS A 178 -6.47 -21.81 -2.44
C LYS A 178 -6.38 -20.95 -1.20
N LYS A 179 -7.44 -20.21 -0.90
CA LYS A 179 -7.54 -19.48 0.36
C LYS A 179 -7.14 -20.37 1.53
N GLY A 180 -6.18 -19.89 2.33
CA GLY A 180 -5.67 -20.60 3.49
C GLY A 180 -4.51 -21.56 3.21
N ASP A 181 -4.04 -21.68 1.96
CA ASP A 181 -2.80 -22.39 1.69
C ASP A 181 -1.60 -21.59 2.24
N PRO A 182 -0.60 -22.22 2.88
CA PRO A 182 0.55 -21.51 3.40
C PRO A 182 1.44 -21.00 2.25
N MET A 183 1.82 -19.73 2.31
CA MET A 183 2.62 -19.07 1.27
C MET A 183 4.02 -18.68 1.76
N MET A 184 4.15 -18.30 3.04
CA MET A 184 5.41 -17.80 3.61
C MET A 184 5.45 -18.08 5.11
N LYS A 185 6.65 -18.22 5.67
CA LYS A 185 6.89 -18.16 7.11
C LYS A 185 7.74 -16.96 7.47
N LEU A 186 7.41 -16.35 8.60
CA LEU A 186 8.06 -15.20 9.21
C LEU A 186 8.79 -15.65 10.48
N ASP A 187 10.04 -15.30 10.62
CA ASP A 187 10.74 -15.33 11.91
C ASP A 187 10.41 -14.02 12.65
N LEU A 188 9.30 -14.02 13.39
CA LEU A 188 8.81 -12.82 14.06
C LEU A 188 9.79 -12.29 15.10
N GLU A 189 10.55 -13.15 15.77
CA GLU A 189 11.57 -12.71 16.72
C GLU A 189 12.66 -11.90 16.02
N PHE A 190 13.18 -12.47 14.91
CA PHE A 190 14.18 -11.79 14.10
C PHE A 190 13.65 -10.49 13.48
N LEU A 191 12.46 -10.53 12.88
CA LEU A 191 11.87 -9.36 12.23
C LEU A 191 11.58 -8.23 13.22
N THR A 192 11.04 -8.55 14.41
CA THR A 192 10.78 -7.56 15.46
C THR A 192 12.07 -6.90 15.96
N ALA A 193 13.17 -7.64 15.97
CA ALA A 193 14.46 -7.13 16.43
C ALA A 193 15.20 -6.28 15.37
N ASN A 194 14.92 -6.47 14.07
CA ASN A 194 15.74 -5.93 12.99
C ASN A 194 14.98 -5.04 11.99
N ALA A 195 13.64 -5.13 11.91
CA ALA A 195 12.83 -4.26 11.07
C ALA A 195 12.32 -3.02 11.84
N PRO A 196 12.12 -1.87 11.17
CA PRO A 196 11.48 -0.70 11.77
C PRO A 196 10.07 -0.99 12.27
N SER A 197 9.33 -1.84 11.58
CA SER A 197 8.00 -2.32 11.97
C SER A 197 7.70 -3.66 11.32
N ILE A 198 6.97 -4.53 12.04
CA ILE A 198 6.39 -5.76 11.48
C ILE A 198 4.97 -5.55 10.95
N THR A 199 4.42 -4.33 11.03
CA THR A 199 3.13 -4.00 10.42
C THR A 199 3.18 -4.26 8.92
N SER A 200 2.27 -5.06 8.42
CA SER A 200 2.30 -5.68 7.10
C SER A 200 1.13 -5.16 6.25
N PRO A 201 1.38 -4.33 5.23
CA PRO A 201 0.37 -3.92 4.25
C PRO A 201 -0.13 -5.07 3.38
N ILE A 202 -1.45 -5.18 3.24
CA ILE A 202 -2.16 -6.12 2.38
C ILE A 202 -3.03 -5.29 1.44
N LEU A 203 -2.62 -5.22 0.17
CA LEU A 203 -3.11 -4.21 -0.76
C LEU A 203 -3.77 -4.84 -1.99
N ASP A 204 -4.84 -4.20 -2.48
CA ASP A 204 -5.18 -4.15 -3.90
C ASP A 204 -4.26 -3.11 -4.54
N THR A 205 -3.44 -3.51 -5.51
CA THR A 205 -2.40 -2.64 -6.08
C THR A 205 -2.90 -1.78 -7.24
N GLU A 206 -4.04 -2.12 -7.83
CA GLU A 206 -4.62 -1.43 -8.98
C GLU A 206 -6.13 -1.21 -8.79
N PRO A 207 -6.56 -0.50 -7.71
CA PRO A 207 -7.97 -0.24 -7.51
C PRO A 207 -8.54 0.60 -8.66
N GLU A 208 -9.67 0.16 -9.24
CA GLU A 208 -10.36 0.88 -10.31
C GLU A 208 -11.12 2.10 -9.75
N ASP A 209 -11.35 3.13 -10.59
CA ASP A 209 -12.05 4.37 -10.19
C ASP A 209 -13.47 4.13 -9.63
N ASN A 210 -14.13 3.04 -10.05
CA ASN A 210 -15.44 2.63 -9.60
C ASN A 210 -15.38 1.59 -8.47
N GLN A 211 -14.23 1.39 -7.85
CA GLN A 211 -14.05 0.51 -6.71
C GLN A 211 -13.82 1.31 -5.44
N ARG A 212 -14.22 0.72 -4.32
CA ARG A 212 -13.83 1.20 -2.99
C ARG A 212 -13.44 0.03 -2.12
N ILE A 213 -12.46 0.27 -1.26
CA ILE A 213 -12.07 -0.65 -0.22
C ILE A 213 -12.89 -0.35 1.05
N ARG A 214 -13.52 -1.37 1.59
CA ARG A 214 -14.21 -1.27 2.88
C ARG A 214 -13.58 -2.21 3.89
N LEU A 215 -12.96 -1.65 4.91
CA LEU A 215 -12.38 -2.41 6.01
C LEU A 215 -13.48 -3.23 6.72
N LEU A 216 -13.22 -4.50 6.99
CA LEU A 216 -14.15 -5.42 7.66
C LEU A 216 -13.68 -5.79 9.07
N ALA A 217 -12.38 -5.66 9.34
CA ALA A 217 -11.80 -5.97 10.63
C ALA A 217 -10.93 -4.81 11.14
N ASN A 218 -11.02 -4.51 12.41
CA ASN A 218 -10.16 -3.56 13.11
C ASN A 218 -9.94 -4.11 14.55
N GLY A 219 -8.67 -4.43 14.88
CA GLY A 219 -8.30 -5.13 16.11
C GLY A 219 -7.87 -6.57 15.83
N GLU A 220 -8.00 -7.45 16.81
CA GLU A 220 -7.59 -8.86 16.67
C GLU A 220 -8.31 -9.55 15.51
N ILE A 221 -7.53 -10.28 14.70
CA ILE A 221 -8.01 -11.04 13.55
C ILE A 221 -7.24 -12.34 13.42
N LYS A 222 -7.91 -13.39 12.93
CA LYS A 222 -7.30 -14.65 12.59
C LYS A 222 -7.13 -14.81 11.10
N ALA A 223 -6.09 -15.54 10.69
CA ALA A 223 -5.91 -15.92 9.29
C ALA A 223 -7.19 -16.58 8.75
N GLY A 224 -7.61 -16.15 7.55
CA GLY A 224 -8.84 -16.62 6.92
C GLY A 224 -10.13 -15.96 7.37
N GLU A 225 -10.10 -15.01 8.33
CA GLU A 225 -11.23 -14.13 8.62
C GLU A 225 -11.28 -12.94 7.65
N PRO A 226 -12.47 -12.37 7.36
CA PRO A 226 -12.62 -11.24 6.44
C PRO A 226 -11.84 -10.01 6.90
N LEU A 227 -10.89 -9.51 6.08
CA LEU A 227 -10.07 -8.35 6.38
C LEU A 227 -10.65 -7.08 5.76
N PHE A 228 -10.89 -7.10 4.46
CA PHE A 228 -11.56 -6.00 3.75
C PHE A 228 -12.35 -6.50 2.54
N ALA A 229 -13.26 -5.69 2.05
CA ALA A 229 -14.03 -5.92 0.84
C ALA A 229 -13.60 -4.94 -0.26
N VAL A 230 -13.45 -5.44 -1.48
CA VAL A 230 -13.37 -4.64 -2.71
C VAL A 230 -14.77 -4.60 -3.30
N GLU A 231 -15.41 -3.43 -3.27
CA GLU A 231 -16.77 -3.19 -3.73
C GLU A 231 -16.74 -2.42 -5.05
N THR A 232 -17.25 -3.02 -6.13
CA THR A 232 -17.41 -2.37 -7.42
C THR A 232 -18.77 -1.67 -7.47
N LEU A 233 -18.79 -0.38 -7.78
CA LEU A 233 -19.95 0.48 -7.86
C LEU A 233 -20.56 0.48 -9.28
N GLU A 234 -21.90 0.79 -9.39
CA GLU A 234 -22.60 0.99 -10.66
C GLU A 234 -22.31 2.37 -11.27
#